data_c1a043c7aa65368f0d873060de101800
#
_entry.id   c1a043c7aa65368f0d873060de101800
#
_cell.length_a   1.000
_cell.length_b   1.000
_cell.length_c   1.000
_cell.angle_alpha   90.00
_cell.angle_beta   90.00
_cell.angle_gamma   90.00
#
_symmetry.space_group_name_H-M   'P 1'
#
loop_
_entity.id
_entity.type
_entity.pdbx_description
1 polymer ?
#
loop_
_entity_poly.entity_id
_entity_poly.type
_entity_poly.pdbx_seq_one_letter_code
_entity_poly.pdbx_strand_id
1 'polypeptide(L)'
;MSPRSALTRLVAAALTLLLGACTDIPTSGPVTEVTVSAEGRGVQIAPEPPQKGMSASRIVEGFLQAMADPTSDYEVARQYLSSSVRGQWAPRRATVVYDGWVEAAGDGLELRGTTRGTVDAVGRFTVSRESLTHDFGLVQEAGEWRVSAPPEGVLLSSYIFARSYDSARSYFIARSGQAVVPEPLHLPASEITPGRIVEAQLAGPGTFLSSGVRNAIPAGTRLGAAGAVVDSSGVVTVALEGVPQGLGDVERRELGAQLLWSLSSIPKVSGLHLVVDGRPYPLPGQNDKQVLELSSQQDYQPLSKAGSADLYGVHEGRAGKLSADTSFIPLTSDGASAEMTAISLDGAFTATVAGSPATVRIGPSGGAPVQVDTGLIRAGSVHFAQGRLWLLGRGSSGEQRLLSVSPQGEVAAIDLSALPGEVMDFSLDASGTRAAVLLGIGGATRFGAASLIEGNRIVGWQEVPLTASQEKELSDAVALDWTGEVNVAVVASAGSGKSVFVVAVDGSEVTDLGPVSASPVQVTALPRPGGDAVAVRAADGTVLLYEQHGTWQQAKTPMTWISYPG
;
A
#
# COMPACT_ATOMS: atom_id res chain seq x y z
N MET A 1 3.01 42.90 71.31
CA MET A 1 3.14 42.05 70.12
C MET A 1 4.02 42.80 69.11
N SER A 2 5.20 42.26 68.84
CA SER A 2 6.21 42.99 68.07
C SER A 2 5.91 42.92 66.54
N PRO A 3 6.17 44.00 65.81
CA PRO A 3 5.87 44.05 64.32
C PRO A 3 6.60 43.00 63.47
N ARG A 4 7.59 42.32 64.07
CA ARG A 4 8.35 41.25 63.40
C ARG A 4 7.55 39.93 63.25
N SER A 5 6.61 39.61 64.10
CA SER A 5 5.80 38.41 64.08
C SER A 5 4.64 38.48 63.00
N ALA A 6 4.20 39.69 62.66
CA ALA A 6 3.18 39.93 61.68
C ALA A 6 3.76 39.78 60.24
N LEU A 7 5.00 40.26 60.04
CA LEU A 7 5.70 40.18 58.76
C LEU A 7 6.05 38.72 58.38
N THR A 8 6.48 37.92 59.36
CA THR A 8 6.81 36.50 59.17
C THR A 8 5.58 35.65 58.84
N ARG A 9 4.41 35.99 59.38
CA ARG A 9 3.14 35.32 59.07
C ARG A 9 2.60 35.70 57.69
N LEU A 10 2.81 36.94 57.25
CA LEU A 10 2.43 37.40 55.91
C LEU A 10 3.31 36.78 54.79
N VAL A 11 4.61 36.64 55.04
CA VAL A 11 5.53 35.99 54.11
C VAL A 11 5.27 34.48 54.03
N ALA A 12 4.96 33.83 55.15
CA ALA A 12 4.58 32.41 55.17
C ALA A 12 3.24 32.15 54.44
N ALA A 13 2.25 33.05 54.59
CA ALA A 13 0.98 32.94 53.86
C ALA A 13 1.10 33.23 52.35
N ALA A 14 2.00 34.12 51.96
CA ALA A 14 2.30 34.37 50.53
C ALA A 14 3.05 33.21 49.88
N LEU A 15 3.96 32.52 50.61
CA LEU A 15 4.69 31.38 50.11
C LEU A 15 3.79 30.13 49.95
N THR A 16 2.79 29.94 50.82
CA THR A 16 1.80 28.85 50.67
C THR A 16 0.80 29.08 49.53
N LEU A 17 0.49 30.31 49.17
CA LEU A 17 -0.35 30.65 48.03
C LEU A 17 0.37 30.51 46.69
N LEU A 18 1.70 30.60 46.66
CA LEU A 18 2.51 30.39 45.44
C LEU A 18 2.78 28.92 45.14
N LEU A 19 2.60 28.00 46.08
CA LEU A 19 2.78 26.56 45.91
C LEU A 19 1.50 25.82 45.47
N GLY A 20 0.35 26.50 45.44
CA GLY A 20 -0.95 25.94 45.02
C GLY A 20 -1.31 26.16 43.55
N ALA A 21 -0.49 26.84 42.74
CA ALA A 21 -0.83 27.24 41.37
C ALA A 21 -0.27 26.33 40.27
N CYS A 22 0.25 25.16 40.60
CA CYS A 22 0.81 24.23 39.59
C CYS A 22 0.29 22.81 39.75
N THR A 23 -1.02 22.58 39.71
CA THR A 23 -1.55 21.21 39.48
C THR A 23 -2.95 21.27 38.87
N ASP A 24 -3.06 21.76 37.66
CA ASP A 24 -4.14 21.37 36.75
C ASP A 24 -3.54 21.25 35.37
N ILE A 25 -2.92 20.10 35.07
CA ILE A 25 -2.75 19.62 33.72
C ILE A 25 -4.10 18.98 33.38
N PRO A 26 -4.89 19.55 32.46
CA PRO A 26 -6.12 18.91 32.03
C PRO A 26 -5.79 17.60 31.32
N THR A 27 -6.09 16.48 31.99
CA THR A 27 -5.93 15.13 31.42
C THR A 27 -7.11 14.71 30.53
N SER A 28 -7.99 15.62 30.16
CA SER A 28 -9.11 15.42 29.23
C SER A 28 -9.38 16.69 28.44
N GLY A 29 -8.65 16.87 27.35
CA GLY A 29 -9.05 17.73 26.25
C GLY A 29 -9.65 16.86 25.13
N PRO A 30 -10.52 17.42 24.25
CA PRO A 30 -10.92 16.69 23.07
C PRO A 30 -9.64 16.29 22.32
N VAL A 31 -9.52 15.01 21.97
CA VAL A 31 -8.45 14.53 21.07
C VAL A 31 -8.68 15.26 19.75
N THR A 32 -8.00 16.37 19.56
CA THR A 32 -7.86 16.97 18.24
C THR A 32 -6.90 16.03 17.52
N GLU A 33 -7.39 15.30 16.54
CA GLU A 33 -6.53 14.64 15.58
C GLU A 33 -5.56 15.69 15.06
N VAL A 34 -4.33 15.63 15.53
CA VAL A 34 -3.23 16.31 14.84
C VAL A 34 -3.08 15.54 13.55
N THR A 35 -3.73 16.04 12.50
CA THR A 35 -3.38 15.67 11.14
C THR A 35 -1.89 15.99 11.05
N VAL A 36 -1.04 14.97 11.11
CA VAL A 36 0.36 15.09 10.73
C VAL A 36 0.28 15.47 9.26
N SER A 37 0.30 16.77 8.98
CA SER A 37 0.65 17.25 7.66
C SER A 37 1.92 16.52 7.31
N ALA A 38 1.96 15.91 6.14
CA ALA A 38 3.17 15.31 5.59
C ALA A 38 4.24 16.42 5.53
N GLU A 39 4.91 16.66 6.64
CA GLU A 39 6.10 17.50 6.75
C GLU A 39 7.24 16.68 6.19
N GLY A 40 7.48 16.86 4.91
CA GLY A 40 8.54 16.18 4.18
C GLY A 40 8.55 16.51 2.70
N ARG A 41 7.69 17.41 2.22
CA ARG A 41 7.87 17.95 0.87
C ARG A 41 9.15 18.79 0.88
N GLY A 42 10.25 18.18 0.44
CA GLY A 42 11.45 18.94 0.11
C GLY A 42 11.03 20.11 -0.79
N VAL A 43 11.64 21.25 -0.58
CA VAL A 43 11.41 22.44 -1.41
C VAL A 43 11.48 21.98 -2.87
N GLN A 44 10.35 21.97 -3.57
CA GLN A 44 10.33 21.77 -5.01
C GLN A 44 11.04 22.97 -5.60
N ILE A 45 12.28 22.79 -6.02
CA ILE A 45 13.01 23.80 -6.78
C ILE A 45 12.38 23.76 -8.16
N ALA A 46 11.64 24.80 -8.52
CA ALA A 46 11.13 24.94 -9.88
C ALA A 46 12.30 24.82 -10.87
N PRO A 47 12.15 24.05 -11.95
CA PRO A 47 13.23 23.90 -12.92
C PRO A 47 13.57 25.26 -13.55
N GLU A 48 14.85 25.53 -13.71
CA GLU A 48 15.31 26.74 -14.35
C GLU A 48 15.30 26.59 -15.88
N PRO A 49 14.95 27.62 -16.64
CA PRO A 49 15.09 27.59 -18.09
C PRO A 49 16.59 27.58 -18.51
N PRO A 50 16.92 27.15 -19.75
CA PRO A 50 18.30 27.13 -20.23
C PRO A 50 18.87 28.54 -20.24
N GLN A 51 20.06 28.69 -19.67
CA GLN A 51 20.77 29.95 -19.59
C GLN A 51 21.75 30.09 -20.74
N LYS A 52 22.06 31.32 -21.11
CA LYS A 52 23.00 31.62 -22.19
C LYS A 52 24.42 31.08 -21.91
N GLY A 53 25.00 30.41 -22.90
CA GLY A 53 26.36 29.85 -22.78
C GLY A 53 26.44 28.55 -21.98
N MET A 54 25.34 27.87 -21.69
CA MET A 54 25.36 26.54 -21.06
C MET A 54 26.10 25.53 -21.92
N SER A 55 26.92 24.67 -21.27
CA SER A 55 27.56 23.52 -21.92
C SER A 55 26.53 22.47 -22.34
N ALA A 56 26.88 21.59 -23.27
CA ALA A 56 26.07 20.47 -23.72
C ALA A 56 25.59 19.60 -22.53
N SER A 57 26.47 19.24 -21.58
CA SER A 57 26.10 18.48 -20.38
C SER A 57 25.02 19.18 -19.54
N ARG A 58 25.21 20.49 -19.31
CA ARG A 58 24.24 21.29 -18.54
C ARG A 58 22.88 21.39 -19.21
N ILE A 59 22.82 21.39 -20.54
CA ILE A 59 21.57 21.38 -21.31
C ILE A 59 20.85 20.05 -21.10
N VAL A 60 21.55 18.92 -21.19
CA VAL A 60 20.94 17.60 -20.97
C VAL A 60 20.51 17.41 -19.52
N GLU A 61 21.33 17.77 -18.56
CA GLU A 61 21.00 17.70 -17.12
C GLU A 61 19.76 18.57 -16.80
N GLY A 62 19.75 19.83 -17.29
CA GLY A 62 18.63 20.74 -17.09
C GLY A 62 17.34 20.25 -17.77
N PHE A 63 17.44 19.64 -18.96
CA PHE A 63 16.30 19.03 -19.63
C PHE A 63 15.72 17.86 -18.82
N LEU A 64 16.58 16.95 -18.33
CA LEU A 64 16.17 15.82 -17.48
C LEU A 64 15.49 16.29 -16.19
N GLN A 65 16.02 17.33 -15.54
CA GLN A 65 15.40 17.92 -14.36
C GLN A 65 14.06 18.59 -14.69
N ALA A 66 13.97 19.31 -15.81
CA ALA A 66 12.76 20.01 -16.21
C ALA A 66 11.63 19.07 -16.64
N MET A 67 11.94 17.83 -17.01
CA MET A 67 10.91 16.79 -17.29
C MET A 67 10.10 16.38 -16.04
N ALA A 68 10.54 16.73 -14.84
CA ALA A 68 9.78 16.46 -13.62
C ALA A 68 8.60 17.42 -13.38
N ASP A 69 8.57 18.57 -14.07
CA ASP A 69 7.53 19.60 -13.88
C ASP A 69 6.56 19.65 -15.07
N PRO A 70 5.32 19.15 -14.91
CA PRO A 70 4.30 19.17 -15.96
C PRO A 70 3.64 20.54 -16.16
N THR A 71 3.99 21.56 -15.37
CA THR A 71 3.39 22.89 -15.39
C THR A 71 3.42 23.49 -16.79
N SER A 72 2.28 24.05 -17.22
CA SER A 72 2.12 24.66 -18.55
C SER A 72 2.56 23.73 -19.70
N ASP A 73 2.25 22.45 -19.61
CA ASP A 73 2.62 21.43 -20.60
C ASP A 73 4.14 21.30 -20.78
N TYR A 74 4.86 21.21 -19.65
CA TYR A 74 6.32 21.07 -19.63
C TYR A 74 7.06 22.26 -20.28
N GLU A 75 6.56 23.48 -20.10
CA GLU A 75 7.06 24.67 -20.77
C GLU A 75 8.58 24.88 -20.58
N VAL A 76 9.10 24.66 -19.37
CA VAL A 76 10.53 24.81 -19.10
C VAL A 76 11.33 23.73 -19.82
N ALA A 77 10.90 22.46 -19.79
CA ALA A 77 11.56 21.39 -20.52
C ALA A 77 11.58 21.64 -22.04
N ARG A 78 10.50 22.16 -22.59
CA ARG A 78 10.42 22.52 -24.01
C ARG A 78 11.44 23.59 -24.42
N GLN A 79 11.87 24.46 -23.52
CA GLN A 79 12.88 25.49 -23.84
C GLN A 79 14.28 24.89 -24.08
N TYR A 80 14.57 23.70 -23.55
CA TYR A 80 15.81 22.97 -23.81
C TYR A 80 15.85 22.30 -25.19
N LEU A 81 14.68 22.16 -25.85
CA LEU A 81 14.56 21.50 -27.16
C LEU A 81 14.87 22.44 -28.31
N SER A 82 15.40 21.88 -29.38
CA SER A 82 15.55 22.59 -30.66
C SER A 82 14.20 23.00 -31.22
N SER A 83 14.21 24.05 -32.02
CA SER A 83 12.99 24.59 -32.65
C SER A 83 12.23 23.57 -33.49
N SER A 84 12.95 22.62 -34.08
CA SER A 84 12.38 21.56 -34.96
C SER A 84 11.55 20.52 -34.21
N VAL A 85 11.88 20.21 -32.95
CA VAL A 85 11.21 19.11 -32.19
C VAL A 85 10.35 19.62 -31.04
N ARG A 86 10.55 20.87 -30.59
CA ARG A 86 9.87 21.47 -29.45
C ARG A 86 8.33 21.30 -29.47
N GLY A 87 7.71 21.56 -30.61
CA GLY A 87 6.26 21.48 -30.78
C GLY A 87 5.72 20.05 -31.00
N GLN A 88 6.61 19.11 -31.34
CA GLN A 88 6.24 17.72 -31.64
C GLN A 88 6.43 16.79 -30.46
N TRP A 89 7.22 17.19 -29.45
CA TRP A 89 7.47 16.37 -28.26
C TRP A 89 6.20 16.16 -27.46
N ALA A 90 5.89 14.88 -27.15
CA ALA A 90 4.69 14.44 -26.46
C ALA A 90 5.02 13.90 -25.06
N PRO A 91 5.28 14.78 -24.06
CA PRO A 91 5.74 14.38 -22.72
C PRO A 91 4.72 13.53 -21.94
N ARG A 92 3.42 13.71 -22.20
CA ARG A 92 2.33 13.01 -21.49
C ARG A 92 2.06 11.57 -22.00
N ARG A 93 2.85 11.09 -22.97
CA ARG A 93 2.63 9.76 -23.55
C ARG A 93 2.96 8.64 -22.57
N ALA A 94 4.07 8.76 -21.87
CA ALA A 94 4.50 7.83 -20.83
C ALA A 94 5.60 8.49 -19.98
N THR A 95 5.80 7.95 -18.78
CA THR A 95 6.95 8.27 -17.95
C THR A 95 7.79 7.02 -17.77
N VAL A 96 9.06 7.06 -18.18
CA VAL A 96 10.02 5.99 -17.91
C VAL A 96 10.81 6.35 -16.67
N VAL A 97 10.76 5.49 -15.66
CA VAL A 97 11.53 5.62 -14.43
C VAL A 97 12.79 4.78 -14.55
N TYR A 98 13.95 5.35 -14.25
CA TYR A 98 15.24 4.71 -14.45
C TYR A 98 16.24 4.97 -13.32
N ASP A 99 17.24 4.08 -13.23
CA ASP A 99 18.51 4.32 -12.53
C ASP A 99 19.61 4.36 -13.58
N GLY A 100 20.44 5.42 -13.56
CA GLY A 100 21.46 5.61 -14.58
C GLY A 100 22.12 6.98 -14.52
N TRP A 101 23.00 7.23 -15.48
CA TRP A 101 23.79 8.47 -15.58
C TRP A 101 23.96 8.90 -17.04
N VAL A 102 24.31 10.17 -17.23
CA VAL A 102 24.65 10.72 -18.54
C VAL A 102 26.17 10.67 -18.74
N GLU A 103 26.61 10.15 -19.85
CA GLU A 103 28.03 10.09 -20.22
C GLU A 103 28.27 10.57 -21.64
N ALA A 104 29.53 10.89 -21.94
CA ALA A 104 29.96 11.25 -23.29
C ALA A 104 29.99 9.99 -24.17
N ALA A 105 29.38 10.05 -25.34
CA ALA A 105 29.36 8.98 -26.34
C ALA A 105 29.66 9.59 -27.72
N GLY A 106 30.87 9.38 -28.23
CA GLY A 106 31.32 10.03 -29.45
C GLY A 106 31.31 11.56 -29.32
N ASP A 107 30.61 12.23 -30.21
CA ASP A 107 30.43 13.69 -30.21
C ASP A 107 29.16 14.14 -29.43
N GLY A 108 28.43 13.22 -28.83
CA GLY A 108 27.16 13.46 -28.14
C GLY A 108 27.17 13.10 -26.66
N LEU A 109 25.98 13.17 -26.05
CA LEU A 109 25.71 12.77 -24.68
C LEU A 109 24.61 11.74 -24.67
N GLU A 110 24.86 10.62 -24.01
CA GLU A 110 23.97 9.49 -23.92
C GLU A 110 23.59 9.21 -22.46
N LEU A 111 22.29 8.99 -22.20
CA LEU A 111 21.85 8.41 -20.94
C LEU A 111 22.03 6.91 -21.01
N ARG A 112 22.70 6.33 -20.03
CA ARG A 112 22.80 4.87 -19.84
C ARG A 112 22.31 4.47 -18.48
N GLY A 113 21.59 3.33 -18.42
CA GLY A 113 21.08 2.83 -17.17
C GLY A 113 20.18 1.62 -17.35
N THR A 114 19.32 1.43 -16.36
CA THR A 114 18.32 0.36 -16.32
C THR A 114 16.96 0.96 -15.96
N THR A 115 15.91 0.56 -16.66
CA THR A 115 14.55 0.97 -16.29
C THR A 115 14.14 0.33 -14.97
N ARG A 116 13.37 1.07 -14.17
CA ARG A 116 12.66 0.58 -12.97
C ARG A 116 11.23 0.25 -13.29
N GLY A 117 10.66 0.96 -14.23
CA GLY A 117 9.30 0.80 -14.69
C GLY A 117 8.84 1.95 -15.58
N THR A 118 7.59 1.86 -15.99
CA THR A 118 6.92 2.89 -16.78
C THR A 118 5.61 3.27 -16.11
N VAL A 119 5.28 4.56 -16.12
CA VAL A 119 3.96 5.06 -15.73
C VAL A 119 3.19 5.39 -16.99
N ASP A 120 2.00 4.81 -17.13
CA ASP A 120 1.12 5.08 -18.29
C ASP A 120 0.43 6.45 -18.20
N ALA A 121 -0.35 6.79 -19.22
CA ALA A 121 -1.04 8.08 -19.28
C ALA A 121 -2.07 8.31 -18.16
N VAL A 122 -2.55 7.26 -17.48
CA VAL A 122 -3.50 7.38 -16.36
C VAL A 122 -2.84 7.27 -14.99
N GLY A 123 -1.52 7.02 -14.95
CA GLY A 123 -0.74 6.99 -13.72
C GLY A 123 -0.40 5.59 -13.18
N ARG A 124 -0.64 4.51 -13.92
CA ARG A 124 -0.30 3.15 -13.47
C ARG A 124 1.16 2.85 -13.69
N PHE A 125 1.81 2.39 -12.64
CA PHE A 125 3.19 1.93 -12.72
C PHE A 125 3.23 0.47 -13.16
N THR A 126 4.10 0.17 -14.12
CA THR A 126 4.42 -1.19 -14.54
C THR A 126 5.93 -1.38 -14.39
N VAL A 127 6.32 -2.30 -13.52
CA VAL A 127 7.73 -2.59 -13.29
C VAL A 127 8.39 -3.14 -14.55
N SER A 128 9.61 -2.69 -14.86
CA SER A 128 10.46 -3.25 -15.92
C SER A 128 11.93 -3.15 -15.52
N ARG A 129 12.77 -4.02 -16.09
CA ARG A 129 14.22 -4.04 -15.83
C ARG A 129 14.95 -4.28 -17.16
N GLU A 130 14.90 -3.27 -18.00
CA GLU A 130 15.50 -3.30 -19.32
C GLU A 130 16.69 -2.35 -19.37
N SER A 131 17.67 -2.66 -20.19
CA SER A 131 18.77 -1.73 -20.47
C SER A 131 18.22 -0.48 -21.14
N LEU A 132 18.53 0.67 -20.60
CA LEU A 132 18.16 1.98 -21.13
C LEU A 132 19.36 2.67 -21.74
N THR A 133 19.23 3.06 -23.00
CA THR A 133 20.20 3.89 -23.71
C THR A 133 19.44 4.94 -24.50
N HIS A 134 19.81 6.24 -24.33
CA HIS A 134 19.17 7.33 -25.06
C HIS A 134 20.17 8.44 -25.41
N ASP A 135 20.36 8.68 -26.73
CA ASP A 135 21.14 9.80 -27.25
C ASP A 135 20.24 11.04 -27.42
N PHE A 136 20.65 12.17 -26.86
CA PHE A 136 19.87 13.42 -26.88
C PHE A 136 20.01 14.21 -28.20
N GLY A 137 20.92 13.83 -29.10
CA GLY A 137 21.09 14.47 -30.41
C GLY A 137 21.36 15.97 -30.29
N LEU A 138 22.47 16.37 -29.68
CA LEU A 138 22.76 17.78 -29.40
C LEU A 138 23.08 18.58 -30.67
N VAL A 139 22.44 19.76 -30.79
CA VAL A 139 22.62 20.70 -31.90
C VAL A 139 22.86 22.13 -31.38
N GLN A 140 23.50 22.98 -32.17
CA GLN A 140 23.63 24.41 -31.84
C GLN A 140 22.62 25.24 -32.64
N GLU A 141 21.79 26.02 -31.95
CA GLU A 141 20.90 27.02 -32.53
C GLU A 141 21.31 28.41 -32.04
N ALA A 142 21.65 29.29 -32.94
CA ALA A 142 22.16 30.63 -32.62
C ALA A 142 23.36 30.65 -31.63
N GLY A 143 24.22 29.63 -31.69
CA GLY A 143 25.39 29.48 -30.81
C GLY A 143 25.09 28.86 -29.44
N GLU A 144 23.84 28.45 -29.17
CA GLU A 144 23.42 27.82 -27.93
C GLU A 144 23.04 26.32 -28.14
N TRP A 145 23.48 25.46 -27.24
CA TRP A 145 23.16 24.05 -27.32
C TRP A 145 21.67 23.77 -27.09
N ARG A 146 21.08 22.81 -27.82
CA ARG A 146 19.71 22.33 -27.69
C ARG A 146 19.64 20.82 -27.96
N VAL A 147 18.68 20.17 -27.31
CA VAL A 147 18.33 18.76 -27.54
C VAL A 147 17.48 18.64 -28.82
N SER A 148 17.91 17.82 -29.78
CA SER A 148 17.18 17.56 -31.02
C SER A 148 16.53 16.18 -31.10
N ALA A 149 16.88 15.27 -30.17
CA ALA A 149 16.28 13.94 -30.04
C ALA A 149 15.72 13.75 -28.62
N PRO A 150 14.58 14.37 -28.28
CA PRO A 150 13.93 14.12 -27.00
C PRO A 150 13.35 12.69 -26.94
N PRO A 151 13.22 12.09 -25.73
CA PRO A 151 12.57 10.79 -25.59
C PRO A 151 11.09 10.85 -25.95
N GLU A 152 10.48 9.70 -26.24
CA GLU A 152 9.02 9.57 -26.26
C GLU A 152 8.48 9.59 -24.83
N GLY A 153 7.77 10.64 -24.45
CA GLY A 153 7.36 10.87 -23.06
C GLY A 153 8.46 11.56 -22.24
N VAL A 154 8.55 11.26 -20.97
CA VAL A 154 9.56 11.80 -20.04
C VAL A 154 10.44 10.70 -19.45
N LEU A 155 11.69 11.02 -19.15
CA LEU A 155 12.64 10.18 -18.44
C LEU A 155 12.87 10.76 -17.06
N LEU A 156 12.54 10.01 -16.01
CA LEU A 156 12.76 10.41 -14.62
C LEU A 156 13.69 9.43 -13.93
N SER A 157 14.75 9.93 -13.29
CA SER A 157 15.50 9.06 -12.38
C SER A 157 14.58 8.62 -11.23
N SER A 158 14.81 7.43 -10.66
CA SER A 158 14.05 6.95 -9.50
C SER A 158 14.05 7.94 -8.34
N TYR A 159 15.16 8.67 -8.16
CA TYR A 159 15.27 9.74 -7.17
C TYR A 159 14.30 10.91 -7.43
N ILE A 160 14.22 11.37 -8.68
CA ILE A 160 13.30 12.46 -9.06
C ILE A 160 11.86 11.97 -9.01
N PHE A 161 11.58 10.76 -9.50
CA PHE A 161 10.25 10.16 -9.47
C PHE A 161 9.68 10.12 -8.04
N ALA A 162 10.44 9.59 -7.08
CA ALA A 162 10.03 9.50 -5.67
C ALA A 162 9.75 10.87 -5.00
N ARG A 163 10.25 11.97 -5.57
CA ARG A 163 10.09 13.34 -5.02
C ARG A 163 9.03 14.17 -5.73
N SER A 164 8.74 13.85 -7.00
CA SER A 164 7.89 14.67 -7.87
C SER A 164 6.52 14.03 -8.11
N TYR A 165 6.43 12.69 -7.92
CA TYR A 165 5.18 11.95 -8.07
C TYR A 165 4.66 11.55 -6.71
N ASP A 166 3.39 11.80 -6.49
CA ASP A 166 2.67 11.31 -5.32
C ASP A 166 1.80 10.11 -5.70
N SER A 167 1.51 9.27 -4.71
CA SER A 167 0.61 8.12 -4.88
C SER A 167 -0.83 8.53 -4.60
N ALA A 168 -1.72 8.28 -5.56
CA ALA A 168 -3.16 8.28 -5.40
C ALA A 168 -3.69 6.85 -5.56
N ARG A 169 -5.00 6.64 -5.36
CA ARG A 169 -5.62 5.32 -5.53
C ARG A 169 -6.88 5.42 -6.37
N SER A 170 -7.00 4.52 -7.32
CA SER A 170 -8.26 4.23 -8.00
C SER A 170 -8.82 2.94 -7.41
N TYR A 171 -10.10 2.91 -7.05
CA TYR A 171 -10.72 1.73 -6.48
C TYR A 171 -11.67 1.10 -7.47
N PHE A 172 -11.71 -0.23 -7.49
CA PHE A 172 -12.62 -1.02 -8.30
C PHE A 172 -13.38 -2.00 -7.41
N ILE A 173 -14.52 -2.49 -7.86
CA ILE A 173 -15.34 -3.42 -7.08
C ILE A 173 -14.76 -4.82 -7.18
N ALA A 174 -14.51 -5.48 -6.05
CA ALA A 174 -14.18 -6.90 -6.01
C ALA A 174 -15.27 -7.72 -6.72
N ARG A 175 -14.91 -8.80 -7.40
CA ARG A 175 -15.93 -9.67 -8.04
C ARG A 175 -16.88 -10.30 -7.02
N SER A 176 -16.46 -10.47 -5.78
CA SER A 176 -17.34 -10.84 -4.66
C SER A 176 -18.46 -9.81 -4.39
N GLY A 177 -18.31 -8.57 -4.86
CA GLY A 177 -19.28 -7.49 -4.69
C GLY A 177 -19.32 -6.85 -3.28
N GLN A 178 -18.42 -7.21 -2.38
CA GLN A 178 -18.46 -6.80 -0.97
C GLN A 178 -17.30 -5.90 -0.54
N ALA A 179 -16.40 -5.52 -1.46
CA ALA A 179 -15.25 -4.69 -1.15
C ALA A 179 -14.84 -3.82 -2.33
N VAL A 180 -14.16 -2.73 -2.05
CA VAL A 180 -13.38 -1.98 -3.04
C VAL A 180 -11.92 -2.41 -2.96
N VAL A 181 -11.28 -2.52 -4.11
CA VAL A 181 -9.89 -2.97 -4.27
C VAL A 181 -9.09 -1.81 -4.85
N PRO A 182 -8.05 -1.32 -4.16
CA PRO A 182 -7.25 -0.20 -4.64
C PRO A 182 -6.26 -0.63 -5.73
N GLU A 183 -6.12 0.23 -6.71
CA GLU A 183 -5.05 0.25 -7.70
C GLU A 183 -4.20 1.50 -7.48
N PRO A 184 -2.90 1.38 -7.22
CA PRO A 184 -2.03 2.54 -7.06
C PRO A 184 -1.95 3.34 -8.36
N LEU A 185 -1.95 4.67 -8.23
CA LEU A 185 -1.70 5.62 -9.31
C LEU A 185 -0.55 6.53 -8.90
N HIS A 186 0.39 6.75 -9.79
CA HIS A 186 1.52 7.65 -9.59
C HIS A 186 1.38 8.83 -10.52
N LEU A 187 1.13 9.99 -9.96
CA LEU A 187 0.91 11.22 -10.70
C LEU A 187 1.80 12.35 -10.14
N PRO A 188 2.22 13.30 -10.98
CA PRO A 188 2.79 14.53 -10.45
C PRO A 188 1.86 15.13 -9.40
N ALA A 189 2.40 15.59 -8.26
CA ALA A 189 1.58 16.09 -7.14
C ALA A 189 0.56 17.16 -7.56
N SER A 190 0.93 18.01 -8.52
CA SER A 190 0.05 19.05 -9.08
C SER A 190 -1.07 18.52 -9.99
N GLU A 191 -0.98 17.26 -10.43
CA GLU A 191 -1.95 16.60 -11.32
C GLU A 191 -2.90 15.64 -10.58
N ILE A 192 -2.76 15.46 -9.27
CA ILE A 192 -3.72 14.69 -8.46
C ILE A 192 -4.99 15.52 -8.29
N THR A 193 -5.87 15.42 -9.27
CA THR A 193 -7.14 16.15 -9.34
C THR A 193 -8.32 15.20 -9.47
N PRO A 194 -9.55 15.60 -9.07
CA PRO A 194 -10.74 14.76 -9.25
C PRO A 194 -10.93 14.28 -10.69
N GLY A 195 -10.65 15.13 -11.68
CA GLY A 195 -10.74 14.77 -13.10
C GLY A 195 -9.80 13.62 -13.46
N ARG A 196 -8.54 13.69 -13.05
CA ARG A 196 -7.53 12.64 -13.33
C ARG A 196 -7.89 11.30 -12.68
N ILE A 197 -8.40 11.32 -11.46
CA ILE A 197 -8.86 10.10 -10.78
C ILE A 197 -10.05 9.47 -11.51
N VAL A 198 -11.03 10.28 -11.94
CA VAL A 198 -12.18 9.78 -12.71
C VAL A 198 -11.75 9.25 -14.09
N GLU A 199 -10.81 9.90 -14.77
CA GLU A 199 -10.24 9.41 -16.03
C GLU A 199 -9.57 8.04 -15.87
N ALA A 200 -8.81 7.83 -14.78
CA ALA A 200 -8.22 6.53 -14.48
C ALA A 200 -9.28 5.43 -14.26
N GLN A 201 -10.40 5.76 -13.61
CA GLN A 201 -11.51 4.84 -13.45
C GLN A 201 -12.24 4.53 -14.75
N LEU A 202 -12.45 5.54 -15.60
CA LEU A 202 -13.06 5.36 -16.92
C LEU A 202 -12.20 4.48 -17.82
N ALA A 203 -10.88 4.52 -17.68
CA ALA A 203 -9.96 3.62 -18.38
C ALA A 203 -10.08 2.15 -17.91
N GLY A 204 -10.79 1.90 -16.79
CA GLY A 204 -10.95 0.57 -16.19
C GLY A 204 -9.73 0.12 -15.40
N PRO A 205 -9.76 -1.07 -14.75
CA PRO A 205 -8.63 -1.60 -14.00
C PRO A 205 -7.47 -2.02 -14.91
N GLY A 206 -6.25 -1.87 -14.43
CA GLY A 206 -5.06 -2.38 -15.10
C GLY A 206 -5.05 -3.90 -15.21
N THR A 207 -4.19 -4.43 -16.09
CA THR A 207 -4.13 -5.86 -16.41
C THR A 207 -3.91 -6.74 -15.18
N PHE A 208 -3.10 -6.28 -14.24
CA PHE A 208 -2.80 -6.96 -12.99
C PHE A 208 -4.04 -7.17 -12.10
N LEU A 209 -4.93 -6.17 -12.03
CA LEU A 209 -6.09 -6.20 -11.15
C LEU A 209 -7.37 -6.73 -11.85
N SER A 210 -7.43 -6.62 -13.16
CA SER A 210 -8.64 -6.87 -13.97
C SER A 210 -9.28 -8.26 -13.77
N SER A 211 -8.48 -9.28 -13.43
CA SER A 211 -8.99 -10.63 -13.17
C SER A 211 -9.85 -10.71 -11.90
N GLY A 212 -9.49 -9.95 -10.87
CA GLY A 212 -10.12 -10.01 -9.54
C GLY A 212 -11.24 -9.00 -9.32
N VAL A 213 -11.35 -7.97 -10.17
CA VAL A 213 -12.29 -6.87 -9.99
C VAL A 213 -13.17 -6.62 -11.21
N ARG A 214 -14.16 -5.77 -11.04
CA ARG A 214 -14.98 -5.20 -12.11
C ARG A 214 -15.08 -3.69 -11.96
N ASN A 215 -15.24 -3.01 -13.08
CA ASN A 215 -15.52 -1.58 -13.09
C ASN A 215 -17.02 -1.37 -12.91
N ALA A 216 -17.41 -0.63 -11.87
CA ALA A 216 -18.81 -0.26 -11.65
C ALA A 216 -19.28 0.87 -12.57
N ILE A 217 -18.34 1.59 -13.22
CA ILE A 217 -18.70 2.56 -14.24
C ILE A 217 -19.06 1.80 -15.52
N PRO A 218 -20.27 1.96 -16.05
CA PRO A 218 -20.71 1.26 -17.26
C PRO A 218 -19.83 1.58 -18.48
N ALA A 219 -19.63 0.59 -19.32
CA ALA A 219 -18.88 0.78 -20.57
C ALA A 219 -19.54 1.85 -21.47
N GLY A 220 -18.71 2.70 -22.09
CA GLY A 220 -19.18 3.83 -22.90
C GLY A 220 -19.46 5.11 -22.13
N THR A 221 -19.41 5.08 -20.79
CA THR A 221 -19.44 6.29 -19.96
C THR A 221 -18.19 7.13 -20.22
N ARG A 222 -18.33 8.45 -20.21
CA ARG A 222 -17.23 9.40 -20.34
C ARG A 222 -17.38 10.57 -19.38
N LEU A 223 -16.29 11.25 -19.10
CA LEU A 223 -16.31 12.48 -18.34
C LEU A 223 -16.96 13.59 -19.19
N GLY A 224 -17.99 14.24 -18.65
CA GLY A 224 -18.67 15.33 -19.32
C GLY A 224 -17.86 16.63 -19.31
N ALA A 225 -18.27 17.61 -20.10
CA ALA A 225 -17.55 18.87 -20.24
C ALA A 225 -17.37 19.65 -18.91
N ALA A 226 -18.26 19.47 -17.94
CA ALA A 226 -18.13 20.08 -16.61
C ALA A 226 -17.07 19.40 -15.74
N GLY A 227 -16.57 18.21 -16.13
CA GLY A 227 -15.50 17.50 -15.47
C GLY A 227 -15.85 17.01 -14.06
N ALA A 228 -14.85 17.01 -13.19
CA ALA A 228 -14.99 16.73 -11.76
C ALA A 228 -14.38 17.87 -10.95
N VAL A 229 -15.17 18.51 -10.12
CA VAL A 229 -14.80 19.74 -9.40
C VAL A 229 -15.10 19.58 -7.92
N VAL A 230 -14.14 19.91 -7.05
CA VAL A 230 -14.30 19.94 -5.60
C VAL A 230 -14.70 21.34 -5.14
N ASP A 231 -15.68 21.42 -4.27
CA ASP A 231 -16.10 22.69 -3.65
C ASP A 231 -15.35 22.96 -2.33
N SER A 232 -15.63 24.12 -1.72
CA SER A 232 -15.00 24.53 -0.46
C SER A 232 -15.36 23.65 0.75
N SER A 233 -16.42 22.84 0.66
CA SER A 233 -16.84 21.90 1.71
C SER A 233 -16.22 20.52 1.56
N GLY A 234 -15.47 20.26 0.48
CA GLY A 234 -14.88 18.97 0.18
C GLY A 234 -15.80 18.02 -0.58
N VAL A 235 -16.93 18.50 -1.09
CA VAL A 235 -17.81 17.70 -1.94
C VAL A 235 -17.36 17.81 -3.39
N VAL A 236 -17.12 16.66 -4.03
CA VAL A 236 -16.78 16.59 -5.45
C VAL A 236 -18.06 16.42 -6.26
N THR A 237 -18.31 17.34 -7.19
CA THR A 237 -19.33 17.14 -8.23
C THR A 237 -18.65 16.49 -9.43
N VAL A 238 -19.09 15.27 -9.78
CA VAL A 238 -18.62 14.53 -10.97
C VAL A 238 -19.70 14.58 -12.04
N ALA A 239 -19.37 15.09 -13.20
CA ALA A 239 -20.26 15.12 -14.37
C ALA A 239 -19.89 13.97 -15.33
N LEU A 240 -20.77 12.99 -15.48
CA LEU A 240 -20.61 11.87 -16.43
C LEU A 240 -21.64 11.98 -17.56
N GLU A 241 -21.30 11.40 -18.70
CA GLU A 241 -22.22 11.24 -19.83
C GLU A 241 -22.30 9.77 -20.24
N GLY A 242 -23.49 9.34 -20.65
CA GLY A 242 -23.73 8.01 -21.17
C GLY A 242 -23.89 6.91 -20.12
N VAL A 243 -24.17 7.27 -18.86
CA VAL A 243 -24.55 6.30 -17.84
C VAL A 243 -25.98 5.82 -18.08
N PRO A 244 -26.26 4.50 -18.17
CA PRO A 244 -27.60 3.99 -18.39
C PRO A 244 -28.57 4.42 -17.30
N GLN A 245 -29.78 4.84 -17.66
CA GLN A 245 -30.83 5.25 -16.71
C GLN A 245 -31.41 4.09 -15.91
N GLY A 246 -31.27 2.86 -16.39
CA GLY A 246 -31.87 1.66 -15.82
C GLY A 246 -30.98 0.87 -14.85
N LEU A 247 -29.93 1.47 -14.31
CA LEU A 247 -29.10 0.81 -13.29
C LEU A 247 -29.93 0.51 -12.04
N GLY A 248 -29.83 -0.75 -11.54
CA GLY A 248 -30.42 -1.15 -10.28
C GLY A 248 -29.76 -0.51 -9.06
N ASP A 249 -30.38 -0.67 -7.87
CA ASP A 249 -29.86 -0.07 -6.62
C ASP A 249 -28.48 -0.58 -6.25
N VAL A 250 -28.18 -1.86 -6.50
CA VAL A 250 -26.85 -2.43 -6.25
C VAL A 250 -25.81 -1.80 -7.15
N GLU A 251 -26.06 -1.75 -8.45
CA GLU A 251 -25.16 -1.16 -9.45
C GLU A 251 -24.89 0.32 -9.17
N ARG A 252 -25.93 1.08 -8.77
CA ARG A 252 -25.79 2.50 -8.40
C ARG A 252 -25.00 2.68 -7.11
N ARG A 253 -25.19 1.76 -6.13
CA ARG A 253 -24.42 1.78 -4.88
C ARG A 253 -22.94 1.53 -5.14
N GLU A 254 -22.62 0.55 -5.97
CA GLU A 254 -21.25 0.22 -6.37
C GLU A 254 -20.59 1.33 -7.18
N LEU A 255 -21.32 1.94 -8.10
CA LEU A 255 -20.86 3.13 -8.84
C LEU A 255 -20.49 4.27 -7.88
N GLY A 256 -21.36 4.54 -6.91
CA GLY A 256 -21.13 5.56 -5.89
C GLY A 256 -19.93 5.23 -5.00
N ALA A 257 -19.82 3.99 -4.53
CA ALA A 257 -18.72 3.53 -3.69
C ALA A 257 -17.38 3.62 -4.44
N GLN A 258 -17.32 3.10 -5.66
CA GLN A 258 -16.11 3.14 -6.49
C GLN A 258 -15.62 4.58 -6.72
N LEU A 259 -16.51 5.49 -7.15
CA LEU A 259 -16.17 6.89 -7.38
C LEU A 259 -15.72 7.56 -6.07
N LEU A 260 -16.48 7.43 -5.00
CA LEU A 260 -16.22 8.15 -3.75
C LEU A 260 -14.92 7.68 -3.07
N TRP A 261 -14.68 6.36 -2.97
CA TRP A 261 -13.43 5.84 -2.41
C TRP A 261 -12.22 6.30 -3.22
N SER A 262 -12.30 6.31 -4.55
CA SER A 262 -11.20 6.80 -5.38
C SER A 262 -10.94 8.30 -5.19
N LEU A 263 -12.00 9.10 -5.12
CA LEU A 263 -11.88 10.54 -4.88
C LEU A 263 -11.40 10.87 -3.47
N SER A 264 -11.65 9.98 -2.49
CA SER A 264 -11.16 10.15 -1.10
C SER A 264 -9.65 10.06 -0.97
N SER A 265 -8.94 9.57 -1.99
CA SER A 265 -7.47 9.66 -2.05
C SER A 265 -6.97 11.10 -2.18
N ILE A 266 -7.83 12.03 -2.56
CA ILE A 266 -7.52 13.47 -2.62
C ILE A 266 -7.79 14.10 -1.24
N PRO A 267 -6.81 14.79 -0.64
CA PRO A 267 -6.99 15.41 0.67
C PRO A 267 -8.21 16.31 0.76
N LYS A 268 -8.94 16.23 1.86
CA LYS A 268 -10.15 17.01 2.17
C LYS A 268 -11.41 16.64 1.37
N VAL A 269 -11.35 15.66 0.46
CA VAL A 269 -12.58 15.15 -0.17
C VAL A 269 -13.36 14.34 0.86
N SER A 270 -14.64 14.69 1.05
CA SER A 270 -15.53 14.08 2.05
C SER A 270 -16.83 13.55 1.45
N GLY A 271 -17.19 13.95 0.24
CA GLY A 271 -18.46 13.58 -0.37
C GLY A 271 -18.47 13.67 -1.89
N LEU A 272 -19.45 13.02 -2.48
CA LEU A 272 -19.69 12.93 -3.92
C LEU A 272 -21.10 13.41 -4.27
N HIS A 273 -21.20 14.27 -5.26
CA HIS A 273 -22.42 14.61 -5.98
C HIS A 273 -22.28 14.16 -7.44
N LEU A 274 -23.13 13.24 -7.89
CA LEU A 274 -23.07 12.71 -9.25
C LEU A 274 -24.10 13.40 -10.15
N VAL A 275 -23.66 13.88 -11.31
CA VAL A 275 -24.47 14.46 -12.38
C VAL A 275 -24.29 13.60 -13.64
N VAL A 276 -25.37 13.17 -14.25
CA VAL A 276 -25.36 12.39 -15.49
C VAL A 276 -26.18 13.11 -16.55
N ASP A 277 -25.58 13.32 -17.72
CA ASP A 277 -26.20 14.03 -18.85
C ASP A 277 -26.83 15.38 -18.44
N GLY A 278 -26.10 16.11 -17.56
CA GLY A 278 -26.49 17.42 -17.05
C GLY A 278 -27.59 17.42 -15.97
N ARG A 279 -27.97 16.24 -15.43
CA ARG A 279 -29.00 16.12 -14.38
C ARG A 279 -28.44 15.41 -13.14
N PRO A 280 -28.87 15.80 -11.92
CA PRO A 280 -28.52 15.08 -10.70
C PRO A 280 -28.89 13.60 -10.84
N TYR A 281 -27.95 12.71 -10.49
CA TYR A 281 -28.13 11.28 -10.55
C TYR A 281 -28.17 10.69 -9.13
N PRO A 282 -29.33 10.16 -8.67
CA PRO A 282 -29.48 9.70 -7.31
C PRO A 282 -28.69 8.42 -7.06
N LEU A 283 -27.88 8.42 -6.01
CA LEU A 283 -27.13 7.27 -5.53
C LEU A 283 -27.72 6.78 -4.19
N PRO A 284 -27.86 5.47 -3.96
CA PRO A 284 -28.30 4.94 -2.69
C PRO A 284 -27.35 5.35 -1.54
N GLY A 285 -27.89 5.79 -0.42
CA GLY A 285 -27.13 6.23 0.76
C GLY A 285 -26.76 7.72 0.78
N GLN A 286 -27.24 8.50 -0.17
CA GLN A 286 -27.11 9.97 -0.14
C GLN A 286 -27.90 10.58 1.03
N ASN A 287 -27.38 11.67 1.59
CA ASN A 287 -28.08 12.49 2.58
C ASN A 287 -29.15 13.40 1.93
N ASP A 288 -29.87 14.19 2.74
CA ASP A 288 -30.93 15.10 2.28
C ASP A 288 -30.42 16.19 1.30
N LYS A 289 -29.11 16.45 1.26
CA LYS A 289 -28.48 17.36 0.30
C LYS A 289 -28.02 16.66 -0.98
N GLN A 290 -28.43 15.40 -1.18
CA GLN A 290 -28.01 14.54 -2.31
C GLN A 290 -26.48 14.32 -2.38
N VAL A 291 -25.78 14.38 -1.25
CA VAL A 291 -24.34 14.08 -1.14
C VAL A 291 -24.17 12.66 -0.63
N LEU A 292 -23.36 11.87 -1.32
CA LEU A 292 -22.90 10.57 -0.86
C LEU A 292 -21.65 10.77 0.00
N GLU A 293 -21.69 10.35 1.24
CA GLU A 293 -20.59 10.50 2.20
C GLU A 293 -19.87 9.17 2.46
N LEU A 294 -18.57 9.21 2.77
CA LEU A 294 -17.79 8.01 3.09
C LEU A 294 -18.40 7.21 4.26
N SER A 295 -18.97 7.89 5.23
CA SER A 295 -19.67 7.28 6.37
C SER A 295 -20.84 6.37 5.97
N SER A 296 -21.45 6.62 4.81
CA SER A 296 -22.55 5.80 4.27
C SER A 296 -22.08 4.59 3.44
N GLN A 297 -20.73 4.44 3.24
CA GLN A 297 -20.13 3.38 2.42
C GLN A 297 -19.37 2.34 3.24
N GLN A 298 -19.87 2.02 4.44
CA GLN A 298 -19.19 1.10 5.37
C GLN A 298 -19.07 -0.32 4.81
N ASP A 299 -20.01 -0.76 3.96
CA ASP A 299 -19.98 -2.08 3.32
C ASP A 299 -18.87 -2.22 2.25
N TYR A 300 -18.28 -1.10 1.82
CA TYR A 300 -17.26 -1.05 0.77
C TYR A 300 -15.91 -0.52 1.27
N GLN A 301 -15.63 -0.64 2.56
CA GLN A 301 -14.36 -0.15 3.11
C GLN A 301 -13.17 -0.94 2.55
N PRO A 302 -12.07 -0.25 2.14
CA PRO A 302 -10.86 -0.93 1.68
C PRO A 302 -10.13 -1.67 2.80
N LEU A 303 -10.22 -1.16 4.04
CA LEU A 303 -9.70 -1.78 5.24
C LEU A 303 -10.78 -1.79 6.32
N SER A 304 -11.11 -2.96 6.84
CA SER A 304 -11.99 -3.12 7.99
C SER A 304 -11.22 -2.84 9.29
N LYS A 305 -11.95 -2.38 10.31
CA LYS A 305 -11.37 -2.21 11.64
C LYS A 305 -11.11 -3.58 12.27
N ALA A 306 -9.89 -3.79 12.75
CA ALA A 306 -9.59 -4.94 13.58
C ALA A 306 -10.30 -4.84 14.94
N GLY A 307 -10.77 -5.97 15.44
CA GLY A 307 -11.34 -6.06 16.79
C GLY A 307 -10.29 -5.82 17.88
N SER A 308 -9.02 -6.12 17.58
CA SER A 308 -7.86 -5.91 18.46
C SER A 308 -6.61 -5.63 17.61
N ALA A 309 -5.67 -4.86 18.16
CA ALA A 309 -4.32 -4.70 17.62
C ALA A 309 -3.29 -5.55 18.39
N ASP A 310 -3.74 -6.53 19.20
CA ASP A 310 -2.84 -7.41 19.93
C ASP A 310 -2.09 -8.33 18.97
N LEU A 311 -0.83 -8.60 19.28
CA LEU A 311 -0.08 -9.66 18.60
C LEU A 311 -0.37 -10.99 19.29
N TYR A 312 -0.88 -11.94 18.51
CA TYR A 312 -1.12 -13.32 18.94
C TYR A 312 0.05 -14.21 18.55
N GLY A 313 0.15 -15.38 19.17
CA GLY A 313 1.19 -16.32 18.83
C GLY A 313 1.20 -17.55 19.71
N VAL A 314 2.28 -18.32 19.62
CA VAL A 314 2.47 -19.54 20.40
C VAL A 314 3.74 -19.42 21.25
N HIS A 315 3.58 -19.65 22.56
CA HIS A 315 4.65 -19.71 23.55
C HIS A 315 4.55 -21.03 24.31
N GLU A 316 5.64 -21.78 24.38
CA GLU A 316 5.71 -23.10 25.07
C GLU A 316 4.56 -24.04 24.66
N GLY A 317 4.23 -24.07 23.37
CA GLY A 317 3.18 -24.93 22.81
C GLY A 317 1.76 -24.48 23.14
N ARG A 318 1.53 -23.26 23.65
CA ARG A 318 0.21 -22.70 23.98
C ARG A 318 -0.08 -21.49 23.11
N ALA A 319 -1.29 -21.42 22.59
CA ALA A 319 -1.77 -20.23 21.89
C ALA A 319 -2.12 -19.11 22.89
N GLY A 320 -1.75 -17.89 22.56
CA GLY A 320 -1.97 -16.72 23.42
C GLY A 320 -1.77 -15.40 22.69
N LYS A 321 -1.71 -14.32 23.46
CA LYS A 321 -1.41 -12.98 22.94
C LYS A 321 -0.40 -12.26 23.81
N LEU A 322 0.26 -11.24 23.26
CA LEU A 322 1.05 -10.31 24.04
C LEU A 322 0.16 -9.25 24.68
N SER A 323 0.41 -8.96 25.95
CA SER A 323 -0.14 -7.79 26.65
C SER A 323 0.63 -6.51 26.25
N ALA A 324 0.16 -5.36 26.69
CA ALA A 324 0.80 -4.07 26.43
C ALA A 324 2.25 -4.00 26.94
N ASP A 325 2.59 -4.76 27.99
CA ASP A 325 3.95 -4.86 28.51
C ASP A 325 4.76 -6.01 27.90
N THR A 326 4.27 -6.59 26.80
CA THR A 326 4.84 -7.71 26.03
C THR A 326 4.99 -9.03 26.79
N SER A 327 4.21 -9.22 27.88
CA SER A 327 4.08 -10.50 28.57
C SER A 327 3.02 -11.37 27.87
N PHE A 328 3.19 -12.70 27.91
CA PHE A 328 2.28 -13.63 27.27
C PHE A 328 1.03 -13.91 28.12
N ILE A 329 -0.14 -13.88 27.48
CA ILE A 329 -1.44 -14.23 28.08
C ILE A 329 -2.03 -15.39 27.27
N PRO A 330 -2.18 -16.61 27.85
CA PRO A 330 -2.82 -17.73 27.15
C PRO A 330 -4.29 -17.42 26.79
N LEU A 331 -4.73 -17.87 25.60
CA LEU A 331 -6.15 -17.75 25.17
C LEU A 331 -7.09 -18.70 25.89
N THR A 332 -6.61 -19.91 26.23
CA THR A 332 -7.40 -20.94 26.89
C THR A 332 -6.63 -21.54 28.07
N SER A 333 -7.33 -22.05 29.04
CA SER A 333 -6.77 -22.75 30.20
C SER A 333 -6.71 -24.28 30.03
N ASP A 334 -7.22 -24.82 28.91
CA ASP A 334 -7.39 -26.27 28.69
C ASP A 334 -6.09 -27.01 28.35
N GLY A 335 -4.98 -26.26 28.18
CA GLY A 335 -3.68 -26.87 27.91
C GLY A 335 -3.54 -27.50 26.50
N ALA A 336 -4.46 -27.22 25.59
CA ALA A 336 -4.37 -27.72 24.22
C ALA A 336 -3.06 -27.27 23.55
N SER A 337 -2.32 -28.21 22.96
CA SER A 337 -1.08 -27.93 22.24
C SER A 337 -1.36 -27.19 20.94
N ALA A 338 -0.55 -26.16 20.65
CA ALA A 338 -0.55 -25.40 19.41
C ALA A 338 0.90 -25.22 18.91
N GLU A 339 1.09 -25.35 17.60
CA GLU A 339 2.32 -24.96 16.90
C GLU A 339 2.12 -23.63 16.15
N MET A 340 0.88 -23.38 15.69
CA MET A 340 0.47 -22.14 15.04
C MET A 340 -0.88 -21.71 15.55
N THR A 341 -1.16 -20.40 15.49
CA THR A 341 -2.46 -19.81 15.81
C THR A 341 -2.77 -18.66 14.87
N ALA A 342 -4.05 -18.45 14.62
CA ALA A 342 -4.54 -17.30 13.88
C ALA A 342 -5.89 -16.84 14.47
N ILE A 343 -6.18 -15.55 14.32
CA ILE A 343 -7.37 -14.89 14.87
C ILE A 343 -8.06 -14.13 13.76
N SER A 344 -9.39 -14.22 13.68
CA SER A 344 -10.16 -13.41 12.72
C SER A 344 -10.03 -11.92 13.03
N LEU A 345 -10.17 -11.07 12.01
CA LEU A 345 -9.98 -9.62 12.10
C LEU A 345 -10.86 -8.97 13.18
N ASP A 346 -12.09 -9.43 13.33
CA ASP A 346 -13.04 -9.00 14.36
C ASP A 346 -12.76 -9.59 15.75
N GLY A 347 -11.82 -10.53 15.85
CA GLY A 347 -11.51 -11.26 17.08
C GLY A 347 -12.54 -12.31 17.46
N ALA A 348 -13.55 -12.56 16.63
CA ALA A 348 -14.65 -13.46 16.97
C ALA A 348 -14.27 -14.94 16.90
N PHE A 349 -13.29 -15.31 16.07
CA PHE A 349 -12.85 -16.70 15.88
C PHE A 349 -11.35 -16.85 16.10
N THR A 350 -11.00 -18.00 16.67
CA THR A 350 -9.61 -18.43 16.83
C THR A 350 -9.39 -19.78 16.14
N ALA A 351 -8.20 -19.96 15.62
CA ALA A 351 -7.75 -21.25 15.10
C ALA A 351 -6.39 -21.61 15.67
N THR A 352 -6.19 -22.91 15.88
CA THR A 352 -4.89 -23.50 16.26
C THR A 352 -4.59 -24.69 15.38
N VAL A 353 -3.31 -24.86 15.09
CA VAL A 353 -2.79 -26.00 14.32
C VAL A 353 -1.65 -26.63 15.11
N ALA A 354 -1.64 -27.96 15.19
CA ALA A 354 -0.62 -28.72 15.87
C ALA A 354 -0.42 -30.10 15.24
N GLY A 355 0.78 -30.63 15.38
CA GLY A 355 1.12 -32.03 15.11
C GLY A 355 1.33 -32.40 13.64
N SER A 356 1.66 -33.67 13.45
CA SER A 356 1.82 -34.33 12.15
C SER A 356 1.25 -35.74 12.25
N PRO A 357 0.08 -36.03 11.65
CA PRO A 357 -0.78 -35.18 10.80
C PRO A 357 -1.26 -33.89 11.49
N ALA A 358 -1.43 -32.85 10.68
CA ALA A 358 -1.83 -31.55 11.19
C ALA A 358 -3.27 -31.57 11.72
N THR A 359 -3.43 -31.33 13.02
CA THR A 359 -4.74 -31.18 13.66
C THR A 359 -5.12 -29.70 13.65
N VAL A 360 -6.16 -29.36 12.91
CA VAL A 360 -6.72 -28.00 12.84
C VAL A 360 -7.92 -27.91 13.75
N ARG A 361 -7.95 -26.88 14.62
CA ARG A 361 -9.10 -26.56 15.47
C ARG A 361 -9.49 -25.11 15.21
N ILE A 362 -10.77 -24.87 14.97
CA ILE A 362 -11.33 -23.54 14.72
C ILE A 362 -12.63 -23.37 15.52
N GLY A 363 -12.87 -22.21 16.08
CA GLY A 363 -14.10 -21.94 16.80
C GLY A 363 -14.19 -20.53 17.34
N PRO A 364 -15.30 -20.17 17.99
CA PRO A 364 -15.48 -18.87 18.63
C PRO A 364 -14.38 -18.61 19.66
N SER A 365 -13.89 -17.38 19.72
CA SER A 365 -12.88 -16.97 20.71
C SER A 365 -13.42 -17.17 22.12
N GLY A 366 -12.70 -17.97 22.93
CA GLY A 366 -13.15 -18.36 24.27
C GLY A 366 -14.24 -19.44 24.31
N GLY A 367 -14.68 -19.96 23.16
CA GLY A 367 -15.64 -21.06 23.06
C GLY A 367 -14.98 -22.42 22.77
N ALA A 368 -15.80 -23.45 22.56
CA ALA A 368 -15.31 -24.78 22.18
C ALA A 368 -14.98 -24.82 20.69
N PRO A 369 -13.73 -25.14 20.30
CA PRO A 369 -13.36 -25.27 18.89
C PRO A 369 -13.86 -26.59 18.30
N VAL A 370 -14.11 -26.58 16.99
CA VAL A 370 -14.34 -27.80 16.19
C VAL A 370 -13.00 -28.27 15.62
N GLN A 371 -12.77 -29.56 15.65
CA GLN A 371 -11.64 -30.16 14.94
C GLN A 371 -12.04 -30.38 13.48
N VAL A 372 -11.16 -29.95 12.56
CA VAL A 372 -11.40 -30.02 11.12
C VAL A 372 -10.36 -30.94 10.49
N ASP A 373 -10.84 -31.92 9.73
CA ASP A 373 -9.97 -32.76 8.90
C ASP A 373 -9.65 -32.01 7.59
N THR A 374 -8.41 -31.60 7.45
CA THR A 374 -7.90 -30.90 6.26
C THR A 374 -7.11 -31.82 5.32
N GLY A 375 -6.82 -33.05 5.74
CA GLY A 375 -5.97 -33.97 5.01
C GLY A 375 -4.51 -33.51 4.90
N LEU A 376 -4.09 -32.49 5.67
CA LEU A 376 -2.71 -32.04 5.72
C LEU A 376 -1.89 -32.90 6.68
N ILE A 377 -0.76 -33.38 6.22
CA ILE A 377 0.24 -34.03 7.08
C ILE A 377 1.05 -32.96 7.83
N ARG A 378 1.33 -31.82 7.17
CA ARG A 378 2.07 -30.73 7.77
C ARG A 378 1.51 -29.39 7.28
N ALA A 379 1.26 -28.48 8.20
CA ALA A 379 1.00 -27.08 7.89
C ALA A 379 2.32 -26.28 7.83
N GLY A 380 2.40 -25.34 6.93
CA GLY A 380 3.56 -24.43 6.75
C GLY A 380 3.25 -23.01 7.18
N SER A 381 2.08 -22.47 6.83
CA SER A 381 1.60 -21.18 7.31
C SER A 381 0.09 -21.18 7.51
N VAL A 382 -0.37 -20.28 8.36
CA VAL A 382 -1.78 -20.11 8.71
C VAL A 382 -2.09 -18.65 8.99
N HIS A 383 -3.20 -18.15 8.44
CA HIS A 383 -3.72 -16.81 8.76
C HIS A 383 -5.23 -16.77 8.50
N PHE A 384 -5.90 -15.78 9.07
CA PHE A 384 -7.27 -15.45 8.70
C PHE A 384 -7.29 -14.39 7.60
N ALA A 385 -8.24 -14.50 6.70
CA ALA A 385 -8.61 -13.45 5.75
C ALA A 385 -10.06 -13.64 5.35
N GLN A 386 -10.84 -12.57 5.23
CA GLN A 386 -12.26 -12.59 4.85
C GLN A 386 -13.09 -13.56 5.70
N GLY A 387 -12.83 -13.59 7.02
CA GLY A 387 -13.54 -14.45 7.97
C GLY A 387 -13.31 -15.95 7.78
N ARG A 388 -12.32 -16.37 6.99
CA ARG A 388 -11.93 -17.76 6.77
C ARG A 388 -10.49 -17.98 7.20
N LEU A 389 -10.20 -19.17 7.69
CA LEU A 389 -8.84 -19.60 7.96
C LEU A 389 -8.20 -20.12 6.68
N TRP A 390 -7.00 -19.65 6.38
CA TRP A 390 -6.20 -20.07 5.24
C TRP A 390 -4.99 -20.86 5.71
N LEU A 391 -4.73 -21.99 5.05
CA LEU A 391 -3.73 -22.96 5.43
C LEU A 391 -2.90 -23.36 4.20
N LEU A 392 -1.62 -23.08 4.24
CA LEU A 392 -0.68 -23.64 3.29
C LEU A 392 0.00 -24.85 3.93
N GLY A 393 0.08 -25.97 3.21
CA GLY A 393 0.67 -27.18 3.78
C GLY A 393 0.92 -28.25 2.73
N ARG A 394 1.23 -29.46 3.23
CA ARG A 394 1.46 -30.63 2.39
C ARG A 394 0.52 -31.76 2.78
N GLY A 395 -0.02 -32.43 1.77
CA GLY A 395 -0.81 -33.65 1.91
C GLY A 395 0.05 -34.89 2.05
N SER A 396 -0.62 -36.06 2.07
CA SER A 396 0.02 -37.37 2.35
C SER A 396 1.00 -37.84 1.27
N SER A 397 0.81 -37.42 0.01
CA SER A 397 1.75 -37.72 -1.09
C SER A 397 2.86 -36.65 -1.24
N GLY A 398 2.90 -35.68 -0.32
CA GLY A 398 3.86 -34.57 -0.35
C GLY A 398 3.42 -33.40 -1.25
N GLU A 399 2.27 -33.49 -1.88
CA GLU A 399 1.71 -32.44 -2.71
C GLU A 399 1.41 -31.18 -1.89
N GLN A 400 1.68 -30.01 -2.48
CA GLN A 400 1.35 -28.75 -1.86
C GLN A 400 -0.16 -28.47 -1.96
N ARG A 401 -0.73 -27.99 -0.88
CA ARG A 401 -2.14 -27.64 -0.79
C ARG A 401 -2.31 -26.26 -0.13
N LEU A 402 -3.12 -25.43 -0.73
CA LEU A 402 -3.66 -24.23 -0.11
C LEU A 402 -5.15 -24.46 0.13
N LEU A 403 -5.57 -24.30 1.36
CA LEU A 403 -6.94 -24.56 1.79
C LEU A 403 -7.52 -23.33 2.46
N SER A 404 -8.83 -23.11 2.30
CA SER A 404 -9.59 -22.18 3.13
C SER A 404 -10.61 -22.96 3.97
N VAL A 405 -10.75 -22.61 5.24
CA VAL A 405 -11.66 -23.26 6.19
C VAL A 405 -12.62 -22.23 6.77
N SER A 406 -13.93 -22.48 6.65
CA SER A 406 -14.91 -21.59 7.29
C SER A 406 -14.91 -21.78 8.81
N PRO A 407 -15.43 -20.82 9.59
CA PRO A 407 -15.61 -20.99 11.04
C PRO A 407 -16.47 -22.20 11.43
N GLN A 408 -17.28 -22.71 10.52
CA GLN A 408 -18.12 -23.91 10.68
C GLN A 408 -17.37 -25.20 10.31
N GLY A 409 -16.12 -25.11 9.84
CA GLY A 409 -15.28 -26.25 9.48
C GLY A 409 -15.39 -26.72 8.03
N GLU A 410 -16.05 -25.96 7.15
CA GLU A 410 -16.10 -26.29 5.72
C GLU A 410 -14.75 -26.01 5.05
N VAL A 411 -14.16 -27.02 4.41
CA VAL A 411 -12.87 -26.97 3.76
C VAL A 411 -13.04 -26.76 2.26
N ALA A 412 -12.35 -25.79 1.69
CA ALA A 412 -12.27 -25.59 0.25
C ALA A 412 -10.80 -25.57 -0.19
N ALA A 413 -10.46 -26.34 -1.22
CA ALA A 413 -9.14 -26.32 -1.83
C ALA A 413 -9.01 -25.16 -2.83
N ILE A 414 -7.84 -24.56 -2.88
CA ILE A 414 -7.50 -23.47 -3.80
C ILE A 414 -6.65 -24.04 -4.92
N ASP A 415 -7.02 -23.76 -6.15
CA ASP A 415 -6.28 -24.15 -7.35
C ASP A 415 -5.06 -23.21 -7.53
N LEU A 416 -3.88 -23.79 -7.46
CA LEU A 416 -2.59 -23.12 -7.61
C LEU A 416 -1.97 -23.36 -8.99
N SER A 417 -2.65 -24.09 -9.89
CA SER A 417 -2.08 -24.59 -11.16
C SER A 417 -1.61 -23.49 -12.12
N ALA A 418 -2.10 -22.26 -11.96
CA ALA A 418 -1.69 -21.09 -12.75
C ALA A 418 -0.42 -20.40 -12.21
N LEU A 419 0.11 -20.82 -11.06
CA LEU A 419 1.37 -20.29 -10.52
C LEU A 419 2.57 -21.03 -11.12
N PRO A 420 3.66 -20.31 -11.48
CA PRO A 420 4.80 -20.92 -12.16
C PRO A 420 5.78 -21.65 -11.23
N GLY A 421 5.48 -21.75 -9.93
CA GLY A 421 6.36 -22.35 -8.96
C GLY A 421 5.66 -22.82 -7.69
N GLU A 422 6.43 -23.34 -6.75
CA GLU A 422 5.94 -23.76 -5.44
C GLU A 422 5.70 -22.53 -4.53
N VAL A 423 4.55 -22.45 -3.88
CA VAL A 423 4.24 -21.38 -2.93
C VAL A 423 5.04 -21.58 -1.65
N MET A 424 5.97 -20.68 -1.37
CA MET A 424 6.77 -20.69 -0.14
C MET A 424 6.06 -20.01 1.01
N ASP A 425 5.38 -18.90 0.71
CA ASP A 425 4.54 -18.17 1.65
C ASP A 425 3.50 -17.33 0.88
N PHE A 426 2.39 -16.97 1.52
CA PHE A 426 1.34 -16.17 0.91
C PHE A 426 0.57 -15.39 1.97
N SER A 427 -0.01 -14.27 1.57
CA SER A 427 -0.99 -13.52 2.37
C SER A 427 -2.03 -12.90 1.44
N LEU A 428 -3.29 -12.82 1.90
CA LEU A 428 -4.37 -12.17 1.17
C LEU A 428 -4.55 -10.74 1.66
N ASP A 429 -4.89 -9.85 0.74
CA ASP A 429 -5.26 -8.48 1.11
C ASP A 429 -6.61 -8.44 1.85
N ALA A 430 -6.91 -7.32 2.48
CA ALA A 430 -8.15 -7.13 3.23
C ALA A 430 -9.43 -7.37 2.41
N SER A 431 -9.37 -7.21 1.07
CA SER A 431 -10.50 -7.52 0.17
C SER A 431 -10.65 -9.01 -0.13
N GLY A 432 -9.65 -9.83 0.16
CA GLY A 432 -9.58 -11.23 -0.25
C GLY A 432 -9.43 -11.44 -1.76
N THR A 433 -9.12 -10.37 -2.51
CA THR A 433 -9.06 -10.41 -3.98
C THR A 433 -7.65 -10.61 -4.49
N ARG A 434 -6.65 -10.06 -3.78
CA ARG A 434 -5.24 -10.15 -4.15
C ARG A 434 -4.48 -11.04 -3.18
N ALA A 435 -3.63 -11.89 -3.73
CA ALA A 435 -2.66 -12.66 -2.98
C ALA A 435 -1.25 -12.12 -3.23
N ALA A 436 -0.56 -11.71 -2.18
CA ALA A 436 0.89 -11.58 -2.21
C ALA A 436 1.50 -12.96 -2.01
N VAL A 437 2.47 -13.33 -2.83
CA VAL A 437 2.99 -14.71 -2.87
C VAL A 437 4.51 -14.71 -3.02
N LEU A 438 5.16 -15.57 -2.25
CA LEU A 438 6.54 -15.98 -2.48
C LEU A 438 6.54 -17.32 -3.21
N LEU A 439 7.17 -17.38 -4.38
CA LEU A 439 7.30 -18.60 -5.17
C LEU A 439 8.75 -19.07 -5.23
N GLY A 440 8.94 -20.37 -5.03
CA GLY A 440 10.18 -21.06 -5.36
C GLY A 440 10.24 -21.37 -6.87
N ILE A 441 11.10 -20.67 -7.60
CA ILE A 441 11.28 -20.83 -9.06
C ILE A 441 12.77 -20.96 -9.37
N GLY A 442 13.18 -22.07 -9.99
CA GLY A 442 14.56 -22.28 -10.42
C GLY A 442 15.59 -22.23 -9.29
N GLY A 443 15.21 -22.57 -8.06
CA GLY A 443 16.08 -22.53 -6.88
C GLY A 443 16.21 -21.15 -6.21
N ALA A 444 15.49 -20.14 -6.71
CA ALA A 444 15.39 -18.81 -6.11
C ALA A 444 13.96 -18.53 -5.62
N THR A 445 13.83 -17.68 -4.61
CA THR A 445 12.51 -17.17 -4.17
C THR A 445 12.17 -15.91 -4.94
N ARG A 446 10.96 -15.88 -5.52
CA ARG A 446 10.42 -14.75 -6.25
C ARG A 446 9.19 -14.19 -5.53
N PHE A 447 9.14 -12.88 -5.39
CA PHE A 447 7.99 -12.16 -4.86
C PHE A 447 7.10 -11.68 -5.99
N GLY A 448 5.81 -11.72 -5.79
CA GLY A 448 4.84 -11.13 -6.70
C GLY A 448 3.44 -11.18 -6.14
N ALA A 449 2.50 -10.74 -6.95
CA ALA A 449 1.10 -10.74 -6.59
C ALA A 449 0.26 -11.43 -7.67
N ALA A 450 -0.90 -11.93 -7.24
CA ALA A 450 -1.86 -12.63 -8.07
C ALA A 450 -3.29 -12.30 -7.62
N SER A 451 -4.27 -12.65 -8.41
CA SER A 451 -5.69 -12.47 -8.06
C SER A 451 -6.32 -13.80 -7.63
N LEU A 452 -7.05 -13.77 -6.52
CA LEU A 452 -7.97 -14.84 -6.15
C LEU A 452 -9.32 -14.55 -6.83
N ILE A 453 -9.79 -15.49 -7.62
CA ILE A 453 -11.03 -15.36 -8.38
C ILE A 453 -12.07 -16.39 -7.96
N GLU A 454 -13.31 -16.21 -8.41
CA GLU A 454 -14.39 -17.19 -8.23
C GLU A 454 -13.95 -18.60 -8.65
N GLY A 455 -14.43 -19.61 -7.93
CA GLY A 455 -14.00 -21.00 -8.10
C GLY A 455 -12.72 -21.33 -7.37
N ASN A 456 -12.32 -20.51 -6.40
CA ASN A 456 -11.15 -20.76 -5.53
C ASN A 456 -9.86 -20.98 -6.34
N ARG A 457 -9.55 -20.09 -7.30
CA ARG A 457 -8.35 -20.17 -8.12
C ARG A 457 -7.50 -18.92 -7.97
N ILE A 458 -6.18 -19.10 -7.89
CA ILE A 458 -5.22 -18.00 -7.99
C ILE A 458 -4.75 -17.91 -9.44
N VAL A 459 -4.86 -16.72 -10.02
CA VAL A 459 -4.53 -16.43 -11.43
C VAL A 459 -3.81 -15.09 -11.59
N GLY A 460 -3.23 -14.85 -12.76
CA GLY A 460 -2.67 -13.54 -13.10
C GLY A 460 -1.41 -13.20 -12.29
N TRP A 461 -0.58 -14.20 -11.97
CA TRP A 461 0.70 -13.97 -11.31
C TRP A 461 1.54 -12.95 -12.07
N GLN A 462 2.00 -11.95 -11.35
CA GLN A 462 2.97 -10.98 -11.83
C GLN A 462 4.11 -10.88 -10.82
N GLU A 463 5.33 -11.15 -11.29
CA GLU A 463 6.54 -10.98 -10.50
C GLU A 463 6.77 -9.49 -10.23
N VAL A 464 7.08 -9.17 -8.98
CA VAL A 464 7.51 -7.84 -8.54
C VAL A 464 8.98 -7.97 -8.11
N PRO A 465 9.92 -7.46 -8.89
CA PRO A 465 11.33 -7.52 -8.54
C PRO A 465 11.60 -6.75 -7.25
N LEU A 466 12.24 -7.40 -6.31
CA LEU A 466 12.65 -6.80 -5.06
C LEU A 466 13.99 -6.08 -5.26
N THR A 467 13.95 -4.76 -5.41
CA THR A 467 15.15 -3.94 -5.55
C THR A 467 15.07 -2.76 -4.60
N ALA A 468 15.92 -2.76 -3.58
CA ALA A 468 16.06 -1.62 -2.67
C ALA A 468 16.70 -0.41 -3.38
N SER A 469 16.69 0.73 -2.72
CA SER A 469 17.40 1.93 -3.19
C SER A 469 18.87 1.61 -3.52
N GLN A 470 19.44 2.26 -4.51
CA GLN A 470 20.81 2.08 -5.00
C GLN A 470 21.05 0.74 -5.73
N GLU A 471 20.08 0.25 -6.51
CA GLU A 471 20.18 -0.95 -7.35
C GLU A 471 20.51 -2.24 -6.60
N LYS A 472 20.39 -2.26 -5.27
CA LYS A 472 20.65 -3.45 -4.48
C LYS A 472 19.50 -4.43 -4.60
N GLU A 473 19.74 -5.54 -5.27
CA GLU A 473 18.78 -6.66 -5.32
C GLU A 473 18.60 -7.28 -3.94
N LEU A 474 17.36 -7.52 -3.57
CA LEU A 474 17.01 -8.31 -2.40
C LEU A 474 16.87 -9.77 -2.83
N SER A 475 17.43 -10.66 -2.05
CA SER A 475 17.39 -12.10 -2.30
C SER A 475 16.80 -12.85 -1.09
N ASP A 476 16.63 -14.17 -1.26
CA ASP A 476 16.26 -15.07 -0.18
C ASP A 476 15.08 -14.57 0.66
N ALA A 477 14.02 -14.08 -0.01
CA ALA A 477 12.79 -13.72 0.65
C ALA A 477 12.18 -14.97 1.32
N VAL A 478 11.78 -14.87 2.59
CA VAL A 478 11.35 -16.04 3.39
C VAL A 478 9.95 -15.91 3.99
N ALA A 479 9.44 -14.69 4.12
CA ALA A 479 8.11 -14.43 4.68
C ALA A 479 7.54 -13.12 4.16
N LEU A 480 6.23 -13.02 4.12
CA LEU A 480 5.51 -11.81 3.73
C LEU A 480 4.19 -11.65 4.49
N ASP A 481 3.71 -10.41 4.59
CA ASP A 481 2.34 -10.11 5.02
C ASP A 481 1.91 -8.72 4.55
N TRP A 482 0.59 -8.49 4.33
CA TRP A 482 0.07 -7.19 3.94
C TRP A 482 0.16 -6.19 5.10
N THR A 483 0.77 -5.02 4.86
CA THR A 483 0.86 -3.92 5.84
C THR A 483 -0.19 -2.85 5.61
N GLY A 484 -0.74 -2.76 4.42
CA GLY A 484 -1.67 -1.71 4.04
C GLY A 484 -2.51 -2.12 2.84
N GLU A 485 -3.18 -1.14 2.24
CA GLU A 485 -4.05 -1.39 1.09
C GLU A 485 -3.28 -1.82 -0.16
N VAL A 486 -2.03 -1.38 -0.32
CA VAL A 486 -1.20 -1.62 -1.51
C VAL A 486 0.24 -2.01 -1.17
N ASN A 487 0.55 -2.23 0.09
CA ASN A 487 1.90 -2.50 0.57
C ASN A 487 2.00 -3.85 1.28
N VAL A 488 3.13 -4.53 1.09
CA VAL A 488 3.44 -5.84 1.67
C VAL A 488 4.78 -5.76 2.40
N ALA A 489 4.84 -6.20 3.65
CA ALA A 489 6.10 -6.44 4.34
C ALA A 489 6.72 -7.73 3.82
N VAL A 490 7.99 -7.70 3.49
CA VAL A 490 8.75 -8.85 2.99
C VAL A 490 10.05 -8.98 3.80
N VAL A 491 10.31 -10.16 4.32
CA VAL A 491 11.61 -10.49 4.93
C VAL A 491 12.54 -11.00 3.84
N ALA A 492 13.60 -10.27 3.55
CA ALA A 492 14.57 -10.61 2.51
C ALA A 492 16.00 -10.26 2.91
N SER A 493 16.98 -10.79 2.17
CA SER A 493 18.40 -10.50 2.37
C SER A 493 18.82 -9.26 1.58
N ALA A 494 19.51 -8.33 2.24
CA ALA A 494 20.12 -7.15 1.64
C ALA A 494 21.64 -7.21 1.87
N GLY A 495 22.36 -8.04 1.11
CA GLY A 495 23.78 -8.31 1.32
C GLY A 495 24.03 -9.36 2.41
N SER A 496 24.65 -8.99 3.55
CA SER A 496 25.06 -9.97 4.56
C SER A 496 24.01 -10.32 5.62
N GLY A 497 22.84 -9.67 5.63
CA GLY A 497 21.80 -9.90 6.63
C GLY A 497 20.39 -9.82 6.07
N LYS A 498 19.44 -10.39 6.80
CA LYS A 498 18.01 -10.23 6.52
C LYS A 498 17.46 -8.99 7.18
N SER A 499 16.60 -8.29 6.48
CA SER A 499 15.86 -7.13 6.94
C SER A 499 14.39 -7.25 6.55
N VAL A 500 13.58 -6.30 6.97
CA VAL A 500 12.17 -6.20 6.60
C VAL A 500 12.01 -5.02 5.66
N PHE A 501 11.41 -5.28 4.53
CA PHE A 501 11.12 -4.28 3.51
C PHE A 501 9.61 -4.14 3.33
N VAL A 502 9.12 -2.92 3.24
CA VAL A 502 7.77 -2.64 2.77
C VAL A 502 7.84 -2.39 1.27
N VAL A 503 7.12 -3.19 0.52
CA VAL A 503 7.13 -3.21 -0.94
C VAL A 503 5.76 -2.81 -1.45
N ALA A 504 5.69 -1.80 -2.31
CA ALA A 504 4.47 -1.49 -3.04
C ALA A 504 4.14 -2.65 -4.00
N VAL A 505 2.89 -3.08 -4.04
CA VAL A 505 2.46 -4.28 -4.80
C VAL A 505 2.66 -4.14 -6.31
N ASP A 506 2.78 -2.92 -6.83
CA ASP A 506 3.13 -2.63 -8.22
C ASP A 506 4.65 -2.51 -8.47
N GLY A 507 5.47 -2.63 -7.42
CA GLY A 507 6.94 -2.54 -7.50
C GLY A 507 7.50 -1.13 -7.62
N SER A 508 6.68 -0.10 -7.50
CA SER A 508 7.10 1.30 -7.61
C SER A 508 8.02 1.75 -6.50
N GLU A 509 7.86 1.18 -5.30
CA GLU A 509 8.60 1.58 -4.10
C GLU A 509 9.00 0.37 -3.24
N VAL A 510 10.20 0.43 -2.67
CA VAL A 510 10.71 -0.49 -1.67
C VAL A 510 11.35 0.30 -0.54
N THR A 511 10.77 0.24 0.64
CA THR A 511 11.23 0.94 1.85
C THR A 511 11.85 -0.04 2.83
N ASP A 512 13.07 0.19 3.29
CA ASP A 512 13.73 -0.60 4.33
C ASP A 512 13.25 -0.13 5.72
N LEU A 513 12.70 -1.02 6.53
CA LEU A 513 12.29 -0.74 7.90
C LEU A 513 13.46 -0.71 8.90
N GLY A 514 14.67 -0.83 8.40
CA GLY A 514 15.89 -0.83 9.20
C GLY A 514 16.33 -2.22 9.66
N PRO A 515 17.57 -2.31 10.17
CA PRO A 515 18.18 -3.58 10.54
C PRO A 515 17.48 -4.25 11.71
N VAL A 516 17.25 -5.54 11.57
CA VAL A 516 16.70 -6.40 12.62
C VAL A 516 17.87 -7.06 13.36
N SER A 517 17.86 -6.98 14.69
CA SER A 517 18.97 -7.48 15.55
C SER A 517 19.13 -9.01 15.55
N ALA A 518 18.14 -9.73 15.02
CA ALA A 518 18.13 -11.20 14.90
C ALA A 518 17.77 -11.61 13.47
N SER A 519 18.03 -12.87 13.07
CA SER A 519 17.66 -13.34 11.72
C SER A 519 16.15 -13.61 11.62
N PRO A 520 15.35 -12.76 10.99
CA PRO A 520 13.91 -12.94 10.91
C PRO A 520 13.56 -14.10 9.97
N VAL A 521 12.55 -14.89 10.37
CA VAL A 521 12.04 -16.04 9.61
C VAL A 521 10.52 -15.98 9.40
N GLN A 522 9.85 -15.05 10.06
CA GLN A 522 8.41 -14.78 9.91
C GLN A 522 8.15 -13.30 10.08
N VAL A 523 7.21 -12.77 9.33
CA VAL A 523 6.65 -11.44 9.49
C VAL A 523 5.13 -11.56 9.58
N THR A 524 4.50 -10.69 10.35
CA THR A 524 3.05 -10.49 10.35
C THR A 524 2.76 -9.01 10.50
N ALA A 525 1.68 -8.55 9.88
CA ALA A 525 1.31 -7.16 9.88
C ALA A 525 -0.21 -6.99 10.07
N LEU A 526 -0.61 -5.82 10.59
CA LEU A 526 -2.01 -5.43 10.72
C LEU A 526 -2.18 -4.05 10.08
N PRO A 527 -2.71 -3.98 8.84
CA PRO A 527 -3.01 -2.70 8.21
C PRO A 527 -4.10 -1.96 8.98
N ARG A 528 -3.86 -0.68 9.27
CA ARG A 528 -4.82 0.18 9.97
C ARG A 528 -4.66 1.64 9.55
N PRO A 529 -5.71 2.46 9.62
CA PRO A 529 -5.60 3.90 9.38
C PRO A 529 -4.59 4.54 10.34
N GLY A 530 -3.66 5.33 9.82
CA GLY A 530 -2.70 6.11 10.60
C GLY A 530 -1.45 5.37 11.08
N GLY A 531 -1.22 4.14 10.63
CA GLY A 531 0.03 3.42 10.90
C GLY A 531 -0.13 1.91 10.89
N ASP A 532 0.86 1.25 10.32
CA ASP A 532 0.90 -0.20 10.20
C ASP A 532 1.57 -0.81 11.44
N ALA A 533 0.98 -1.86 11.98
CA ALA A 533 1.65 -2.69 12.98
C ALA A 533 2.39 -3.81 12.24
N VAL A 534 3.69 -3.90 12.45
CA VAL A 534 4.54 -4.97 11.88
C VAL A 534 5.29 -5.65 13.03
N ALA A 535 5.30 -6.96 13.00
CA ALA A 535 6.08 -7.78 13.94
C ALA A 535 6.86 -8.86 13.18
N VAL A 536 8.03 -9.18 13.68
CA VAL A 536 8.84 -10.28 13.14
C VAL A 536 9.21 -11.26 14.24
N ARG A 537 9.37 -12.50 13.84
CA ARG A 537 9.91 -13.55 14.69
C ARG A 537 11.23 -14.07 14.09
N ALA A 538 12.24 -14.14 14.91
CA ALA A 538 13.52 -14.72 14.57
C ALA A 538 13.52 -16.25 14.78
N ALA A 539 14.54 -16.92 14.23
CA ALA A 539 14.67 -18.36 14.31
C ALA A 539 14.81 -18.90 15.76
N ASP A 540 15.37 -18.09 16.67
CA ASP A 540 15.52 -18.41 18.10
C ASP A 540 14.25 -18.15 18.92
N GLY A 541 13.17 -17.67 18.29
CA GLY A 541 11.90 -17.31 18.95
C GLY A 541 11.83 -15.86 19.43
N THR A 542 12.87 -15.08 19.28
CA THR A 542 12.83 -13.63 19.59
C THR A 542 11.78 -12.96 18.74
N VAL A 543 10.92 -12.16 19.36
CA VAL A 543 9.88 -11.35 18.70
C VAL A 543 10.27 -9.89 18.77
N LEU A 544 10.19 -9.21 17.64
CA LEU A 544 10.49 -7.78 17.50
C LEU A 544 9.27 -7.08 16.93
N LEU A 545 8.87 -6.00 17.57
CA LEU A 545 7.75 -5.14 17.18
C LEU A 545 8.33 -3.87 16.53
N TYR A 546 7.81 -3.50 15.37
CA TYR A 546 8.21 -2.27 14.71
C TYR A 546 7.58 -1.07 15.41
N GLU A 547 8.42 -0.15 15.84
CA GLU A 547 8.02 1.17 16.29
C GLU A 547 8.29 2.19 15.18
N GLN A 548 7.56 3.28 15.20
CA GLN A 548 7.78 4.35 14.23
C GLN A 548 9.25 4.81 14.22
N HIS A 549 9.74 5.29 13.07
CA HIS A 549 11.10 5.83 12.87
C HIS A 549 12.23 4.79 12.75
N GLY A 550 11.93 3.59 12.27
CA GLY A 550 12.98 2.59 11.96
C GLY A 550 13.57 1.89 13.17
N THR A 551 12.86 1.86 14.29
CA THR A 551 13.28 1.17 15.50
C THR A 551 12.47 -0.11 15.74
N TRP A 552 13.13 -1.13 16.28
CA TRP A 552 12.53 -2.40 16.64
C TRP A 552 12.60 -2.63 18.16
N GLN A 553 11.45 -2.84 18.80
CA GLN A 553 11.37 -3.19 20.21
C GLN A 553 11.30 -4.71 20.38
N GLN A 554 12.18 -5.26 21.19
CA GLN A 554 12.13 -6.67 21.54
C GLN A 554 11.06 -6.95 22.60
N ALA A 555 10.18 -7.92 22.30
CA ALA A 555 9.21 -8.40 23.27
C ALA A 555 9.91 -9.23 24.37
N LYS A 556 9.34 -9.18 25.59
CA LYS A 556 9.87 -9.95 26.74
C LYS A 556 9.71 -11.46 26.56
N THR A 557 8.65 -11.87 25.88
CA THR A 557 8.31 -13.29 25.72
C THR A 557 8.69 -13.78 24.33
N PRO A 558 9.54 -14.80 24.20
CA PRO A 558 9.82 -15.45 22.93
C PRO A 558 8.60 -16.26 22.47
N MET A 559 8.42 -16.39 21.15
CA MET A 559 7.32 -17.15 20.55
C MET A 559 7.83 -18.06 19.43
N THR A 560 7.14 -19.17 19.22
CA THR A 560 7.42 -20.09 18.11
C THR A 560 6.59 -19.79 16.88
N TRP A 561 5.54 -19.02 17.00
CA TRP A 561 4.65 -18.51 15.96
C TRP A 561 4.07 -17.15 16.34
N ILE A 562 3.87 -16.27 15.36
CA ILE A 562 3.21 -14.97 15.56
C ILE A 562 2.14 -14.72 14.49
N SER A 563 1.08 -13.98 14.84
CA SER A 563 0.02 -13.57 13.91
C SER A 563 -0.72 -12.35 14.44
N TYR A 564 -0.91 -11.34 13.61
CA TYR A 564 -1.94 -10.33 13.84
C TYR A 564 -3.32 -10.85 13.39
N PRO A 565 -4.43 -10.26 13.86
CA PRO A 565 -5.77 -10.56 13.35
C PRO A 565 -5.90 -10.24 11.85
N GLY A 566 -6.61 -11.12 11.08
CA GLY A 566 -6.77 -10.97 9.63
C GLY A 566 -8.08 -11.51 9.07
#